data_f1efe54f6caf39988446c069cef33c16
#
_entry.id   f1efe54f6caf39988446c069cef33c16
#
_cell.length_a   1.000
_cell.length_b   1.000
_cell.length_c   1.000
_cell.angle_alpha   90.00
_cell.angle_beta   90.00
_cell.angle_gamma   90.00
#
_symmetry.space_group_name_H-M   'P 1'
#
loop_
_entity.id
_entity.type
_entity.pdbx_description
1 polymer ?
#
loop_
_entity_poly.entity_id
_entity_poly.type
_entity_poly.pdbx_seq_one_letter_code
_entity_poly.pdbx_strand_id
1 'polypeptide(L)'
;MYGVIIVGAGLSGLQAASTLHSAGRSVCVLEARDRVGGKTLTAHLETGGCVELGAAWINDTNQHRIYAYTQKFGLELVKQNAIGNGLMFDSERNVVEFPYGTTPKVQQFLLFHCTKIGLTC
;
A
#
# COMPACT_ATOMS: atom_id res chain seq x y z
N MET A 1 -28.29 9.28 -17.60
CA MET A 1 -27.45 10.39 -17.08
C MET A 1 -26.94 9.98 -15.72
N TYR A 2 -25.65 10.10 -15.40
CA TYR A 2 -25.11 9.78 -14.09
C TYR A 2 -25.17 11.01 -13.18
N GLY A 3 -25.49 10.80 -11.92
CA GLY A 3 -25.51 11.88 -10.92
C GLY A 3 -24.12 12.28 -10.43
N VAL A 4 -23.17 11.32 -10.44
CA VAL A 4 -21.78 11.53 -10.03
C VAL A 4 -20.84 10.75 -10.96
N ILE A 5 -19.76 11.40 -11.37
CA ILE A 5 -18.66 10.76 -12.09
C ILE A 5 -17.42 10.79 -11.19
N ILE A 6 -16.79 9.64 -11.01
CA ILE A 6 -15.58 9.47 -10.23
C ILE A 6 -14.44 9.12 -11.18
N VAL A 7 -13.35 9.85 -11.10
CA VAL A 7 -12.16 9.62 -11.94
C VAL A 7 -11.13 8.83 -11.15
N GLY A 8 -10.83 7.63 -11.63
CA GLY A 8 -9.89 6.69 -11.03
C GLY A 8 -10.57 5.60 -10.20
N ALA A 9 -10.26 4.34 -10.49
CA ALA A 9 -10.73 3.15 -9.77
C ALA A 9 -9.68 2.59 -8.79
N GLY A 10 -8.92 3.46 -8.14
CA GLY A 10 -8.12 3.10 -6.97
C GLY A 10 -9.00 2.94 -5.72
N LEU A 11 -8.42 2.56 -4.58
CA LEU A 11 -9.16 2.31 -3.34
C LEU A 11 -10.06 3.49 -2.93
N SER A 12 -9.57 4.73 -3.05
CA SER A 12 -10.35 5.93 -2.70
C SER A 12 -11.54 6.16 -3.63
N GLY A 13 -11.34 5.98 -4.95
CA GLY A 13 -12.41 6.12 -5.93
C GLY A 13 -13.48 5.04 -5.78
N LEU A 14 -13.07 3.80 -5.57
CA LEU A 14 -14.01 2.69 -5.32
C LEU A 14 -14.75 2.86 -4.01
N GLN A 15 -14.10 3.37 -2.96
CA GLN A 15 -14.78 3.70 -1.70
C GLN A 15 -15.83 4.80 -1.90
N ALA A 16 -15.50 5.87 -2.61
CA ALA A 16 -16.42 6.94 -2.91
C ALA A 16 -17.62 6.43 -3.72
N ALA A 17 -17.37 5.59 -4.74
CA ALA A 17 -18.40 4.97 -5.55
C ALA A 17 -19.34 4.11 -4.70
N SER A 18 -18.80 3.26 -3.86
CA SER A 18 -19.55 2.38 -2.97
C SER A 18 -20.43 3.18 -2.00
N THR A 19 -19.88 4.22 -1.40
CA THR A 19 -20.62 5.08 -0.45
C THR A 19 -21.76 5.82 -1.12
N LEU A 20 -21.51 6.42 -2.28
CA LEU A 20 -22.53 7.15 -3.05
C LEU A 20 -23.61 6.23 -3.60
N HIS A 21 -23.22 5.06 -4.08
CA HIS A 21 -24.17 4.05 -4.56
C HIS A 21 -25.08 3.56 -3.42
N SER A 22 -24.52 3.28 -2.25
CA SER A 22 -25.30 2.91 -1.06
C SER A 22 -26.25 4.01 -0.59
N ALA A 23 -25.93 5.28 -0.90
CA ALA A 23 -26.81 6.43 -0.67
C ALA A 23 -27.81 6.68 -1.81
N GLY A 24 -28.00 5.72 -2.71
CA GLY A 24 -28.98 5.78 -3.81
C GLY A 24 -28.59 6.71 -4.97
N ARG A 25 -27.31 7.09 -5.07
CA ARG A 25 -26.83 7.94 -6.18
C ARG A 25 -26.42 7.09 -7.37
N SER A 26 -26.76 7.55 -8.57
CA SER A 26 -26.23 6.94 -9.80
C SER A 26 -24.78 7.38 -10.02
N VAL A 27 -23.87 6.42 -10.07
CA VAL A 27 -22.44 6.67 -10.10
C VAL A 27 -21.82 6.03 -11.34
N CYS A 28 -20.86 6.73 -11.95
CA CYS A 28 -20.00 6.21 -12.99
C CYS A 28 -18.54 6.37 -12.53
N VAL A 29 -17.74 5.30 -12.62
CA VAL A 29 -16.30 5.35 -12.35
C VAL A 29 -15.56 5.23 -13.67
N LEU A 30 -14.68 6.18 -13.94
CA LEU A 30 -13.82 6.20 -15.11
C LEU A 30 -12.40 5.83 -14.69
N GLU A 31 -11.85 4.76 -15.27
CA GLU A 31 -10.48 4.30 -15.05
C GLU A 31 -9.72 4.31 -16.38
N ALA A 32 -8.50 4.83 -16.34
CA ALA A 32 -7.67 4.95 -17.54
C ALA A 32 -6.95 3.65 -17.93
N ARG A 33 -6.81 2.72 -16.99
CA ARG A 33 -6.19 1.40 -17.19
C ARG A 33 -7.28 0.36 -17.40
N ASP A 34 -6.86 -0.79 -17.88
CA ASP A 34 -7.70 -2.00 -18.04
C ASP A 34 -7.96 -2.75 -16.71
N ARG A 35 -7.56 -2.16 -15.56
CA ARG A 35 -7.70 -2.76 -14.24
C ARG A 35 -8.10 -1.74 -13.18
N VAL A 36 -8.72 -2.21 -12.13
CA VAL A 36 -8.98 -1.45 -10.89
C VAL A 36 -7.80 -1.57 -9.91
N GLY A 37 -7.88 -0.90 -8.76
CA GLY A 37 -6.95 -1.03 -7.65
C GLY A 37 -5.91 0.10 -7.56
N GLY A 38 -5.60 0.77 -8.67
CA GLY A 38 -4.64 1.88 -8.68
C GLY A 38 -3.23 1.44 -8.27
N LYS A 39 -2.75 1.91 -7.12
CA LYS A 39 -1.44 1.51 -6.54
C LYS A 39 -1.45 0.11 -5.92
N THR A 40 -2.60 -0.47 -5.64
CA THR A 40 -2.70 -1.86 -5.17
C THR A 40 -2.61 -2.77 -6.39
N LEU A 41 -1.59 -3.59 -6.43
CA LEU A 41 -1.33 -4.48 -7.56
C LEU A 41 -0.61 -5.74 -7.10
N THR A 42 -1.27 -6.88 -7.30
CA THR A 42 -0.69 -8.20 -7.11
C THR A 42 -0.36 -8.78 -8.48
N ALA A 43 0.86 -9.21 -8.69
CA ALA A 43 1.28 -9.95 -9.88
C ALA A 43 1.35 -11.44 -9.57
N HIS A 44 0.70 -12.24 -10.39
CA HIS A 44 0.79 -13.70 -10.31
C HIS A 44 1.99 -14.20 -11.13
N LEU A 45 2.75 -15.13 -10.54
CA LEU A 45 3.92 -15.72 -11.18
C LEU A 45 3.52 -16.97 -11.96
N GLU A 46 4.12 -17.21 -13.11
CA GLU A 46 3.91 -18.40 -13.93
C GLU A 46 4.29 -19.69 -13.18
N THR A 47 5.24 -19.59 -12.26
CA THR A 47 5.71 -20.70 -11.40
C THR A 47 4.79 -20.99 -10.23
N GLY A 48 3.68 -20.24 -10.09
CA GLY A 48 2.80 -20.24 -8.92
C GLY A 48 3.22 -19.21 -7.89
N GLY A 49 2.25 -18.79 -7.05
CA GLY A 49 2.44 -17.73 -6.06
C GLY A 49 2.17 -16.34 -6.63
N CYS A 50 2.39 -15.31 -5.81
CA CYS A 50 2.15 -13.93 -6.18
C CYS A 50 3.19 -12.99 -5.56
N VAL A 51 3.32 -11.81 -6.16
CA VAL A 51 4.17 -10.72 -5.69
C VAL A 51 3.35 -9.45 -5.62
N GLU A 52 3.41 -8.77 -4.48
CA GLU A 52 2.81 -7.45 -4.32
C GLU A 52 3.73 -6.38 -4.91
N LEU A 53 3.24 -5.68 -5.93
CA LEU A 53 3.97 -4.62 -6.63
C LEU A 53 3.61 -3.21 -6.15
N GLY A 54 2.73 -3.12 -5.15
CA GLY A 54 2.23 -1.85 -4.65
C GLY A 54 2.07 -1.82 -3.14
N ALA A 55 0.85 -1.66 -2.68
CA ALA A 55 0.50 -1.51 -1.26
C ALA A 55 0.45 -2.86 -0.56
N ALA A 56 1.60 -3.33 -0.04
CA ALA A 56 1.74 -4.65 0.56
C ALA A 56 1.43 -4.70 2.06
N TRP A 57 1.61 -3.59 2.79
CA TRP A 57 1.51 -3.61 4.24
C TRP A 57 0.29 -2.87 4.78
N ILE A 58 -0.32 -3.50 5.78
CA ILE A 58 -1.46 -2.96 6.52
C ILE A 58 -1.16 -3.10 8.01
N ASN A 59 -1.62 -2.15 8.82
CA ASN A 59 -1.60 -2.25 10.28
C ASN A 59 -2.96 -1.89 10.89
N ASP A 60 -3.18 -2.34 12.09
CA ASP A 60 -4.39 -2.13 12.88
C ASP A 60 -4.33 -0.88 13.79
N THR A 61 -3.18 -0.20 13.85
CA THR A 61 -2.95 0.91 14.78
C THR A 61 -3.38 2.26 14.21
N ASN A 62 -3.05 2.56 12.95
CA ASN A 62 -3.36 3.84 12.33
C ASN A 62 -4.03 3.72 10.94
N GLN A 63 -4.16 2.51 10.41
CA GLN A 63 -4.80 2.25 9.11
C GLN A 63 -6.18 1.60 9.26
N HIS A 64 -6.98 2.09 10.21
CA HIS A 64 -8.25 1.47 10.61
C HIS A 64 -9.22 1.22 9.45
N ARG A 65 -9.28 2.12 8.47
CA ARG A 65 -10.22 1.97 7.34
C ARG A 65 -9.88 0.80 6.45
N ILE A 66 -8.62 0.66 6.05
CA ILE A 66 -8.22 -0.48 5.22
C ILE A 66 -8.22 -1.77 6.03
N TYR A 67 -7.84 -1.73 7.30
CA TYR A 67 -7.93 -2.87 8.20
C TYR A 67 -9.38 -3.37 8.35
N ALA A 68 -10.36 -2.47 8.49
CA ALA A 68 -11.77 -2.84 8.51
C ALA A 68 -12.23 -3.56 7.23
N TYR A 69 -11.66 -3.22 6.09
CA TYR A 69 -11.94 -3.94 4.83
C TYR A 69 -11.39 -5.35 4.84
N THR A 70 -10.20 -5.60 5.39
CA THR A 70 -9.68 -6.96 5.51
C THR A 70 -10.62 -7.83 6.33
N GLN A 71 -11.15 -7.29 7.44
CA GLN A 71 -12.13 -7.98 8.27
C GLN A 71 -13.45 -8.21 7.53
N LYS A 72 -13.97 -7.17 6.88
CA LYS A 72 -15.23 -7.22 6.13
C LYS A 72 -15.22 -8.29 5.03
N PHE A 73 -14.10 -8.46 4.36
CA PHE A 73 -13.95 -9.40 3.25
C PHE A 73 -13.29 -10.72 3.65
N GLY A 74 -13.02 -10.94 4.94
CA GLY A 74 -12.38 -12.17 5.43
C GLY A 74 -11.00 -12.42 4.83
N LEU A 75 -10.23 -11.35 4.57
CA LEU A 75 -8.89 -11.48 4.00
C LEU A 75 -7.91 -12.00 5.04
N GLU A 76 -7.16 -13.03 4.67
CA GLU A 76 -6.07 -13.53 5.50
C GLU A 76 -4.93 -12.52 5.59
N LEU A 77 -4.48 -12.25 6.80
CA LEU A 77 -3.35 -11.38 7.06
C LEU A 77 -2.15 -12.21 7.53
N VAL A 78 -1.03 -12.02 6.86
CA VAL A 78 0.24 -12.65 7.26
C VAL A 78 1.03 -11.65 8.09
N LYS A 79 1.36 -12.03 9.32
CA LYS A 79 2.19 -11.20 10.18
C LYS A 79 3.62 -11.16 9.62
N GLN A 80 4.11 -9.95 9.34
CA GLN A 80 5.50 -9.78 8.92
C GLN A 80 6.45 -10.26 10.01
N ASN A 81 7.47 -11.03 9.62
CA ASN A 81 8.55 -11.38 10.53
C ASN A 81 9.40 -10.13 10.79
N ALA A 82 9.38 -9.69 12.06
CA ALA A 82 10.13 -8.54 12.54
C ALA A 82 11.23 -8.95 13.53
N ILE A 83 11.58 -10.23 13.57
CA ILE A 83 12.63 -10.76 14.45
C ILE A 83 13.95 -10.68 13.71
N GLY A 84 14.94 -10.06 14.35
CA GLY A 84 16.29 -9.90 13.81
C GLY A 84 16.67 -8.45 13.60
N ASN A 85 17.74 -8.25 12.84
CA ASN A 85 18.29 -6.94 12.54
C ASN A 85 18.10 -6.59 11.06
N GLY A 86 17.93 -5.31 10.79
CA GLY A 86 18.06 -4.74 9.47
C GLY A 86 19.52 -4.52 9.11
N LEU A 87 19.84 -4.66 7.83
CA LEU A 87 21.16 -4.36 7.29
C LEU A 87 21.03 -3.24 6.26
N MET A 88 21.93 -2.30 6.29
CA MET A 88 22.02 -1.27 5.25
C MET A 88 23.49 -0.92 4.96
N PHE A 89 23.72 -0.35 3.79
CA PHE A 89 25.01 0.26 3.47
C PHE A 89 24.98 1.75 3.85
N ASP A 90 26.01 2.20 4.56
CA ASP A 90 26.25 3.63 4.77
C ASP A 90 26.81 4.32 3.52
N SER A 91 27.12 5.62 3.61
CA SER A 91 27.69 6.39 2.50
C SER A 91 29.09 5.91 2.07
N GLU A 92 29.79 5.21 2.94
CA GLU A 92 31.13 4.65 2.71
C GLU A 92 31.07 3.18 2.26
N ARG A 93 29.84 2.64 2.07
CA ARG A 93 29.54 1.24 1.74
C ARG A 93 29.91 0.23 2.83
N ASN A 94 30.02 0.66 4.09
CA ASN A 94 30.10 -0.28 5.20
C ASN A 94 28.71 -0.85 5.49
N VAL A 95 28.67 -2.12 5.90
CA VAL A 95 27.42 -2.75 6.36
C VAL A 95 27.15 -2.28 7.79
N VAL A 96 26.01 -1.62 7.97
CA VAL A 96 25.50 -1.20 9.28
C VAL A 96 24.35 -2.09 9.66
N GLU A 97 24.46 -2.72 10.81
CA GLU A 97 23.42 -3.55 11.41
C GLU A 97 22.65 -2.74 12.45
N PHE A 98 21.32 -2.84 12.46
CA PHE A 98 20.47 -2.12 13.41
C PHE A 98 19.24 -2.96 13.76
N PRO A 99 18.67 -2.82 14.97
CA PRO A 99 17.45 -3.55 15.35
C PRO A 99 16.30 -3.23 14.41
N TYR A 100 15.58 -4.25 13.96
CA TYR A 100 14.42 -4.07 13.10
C TYR A 100 13.39 -3.14 13.75
N GLY A 101 12.80 -2.24 12.96
CA GLY A 101 11.84 -1.24 13.44
C GLY A 101 12.47 0.00 14.08
N THR A 102 13.81 0.08 14.13
CA THR A 102 14.51 1.30 14.55
C THR A 102 15.11 2.02 13.34
N THR A 103 15.45 3.30 13.52
CA THR A 103 16.18 4.05 12.50
C THR A 103 17.67 3.89 12.73
N PRO A 104 18.47 3.45 11.75
CA PRO A 104 19.90 3.36 11.89
C PRO A 104 20.51 4.74 12.12
N LYS A 105 21.51 4.81 13.02
CA LYS A 105 22.26 6.03 13.29
C LYS A 105 23.31 6.26 12.19
N VAL A 106 22.87 6.63 11.00
CA VAL A 106 23.75 7.00 9.90
C VAL A 106 23.56 8.46 9.57
N GLN A 107 24.64 9.21 9.52
CA GLN A 107 24.59 10.60 9.11
C GLN A 107 24.16 10.69 7.63
N GLN A 108 23.04 11.35 7.35
CA GLN A 108 22.63 11.91 6.06
C GLN A 108 21.96 11.05 4.96
N PHE A 109 21.72 9.75 5.08
CA PHE A 109 21.30 9.02 3.88
C PHE A 109 19.80 8.79 3.65
N LEU A 110 18.98 8.78 4.66
CA LEU A 110 17.59 8.29 4.55
C LEU A 110 16.57 9.30 4.02
N LEU A 111 16.77 10.57 4.24
CA LEU A 111 15.79 11.61 3.83
C LEU A 111 15.71 11.80 2.30
N PHE A 112 16.79 11.56 1.59
CA PHE A 112 16.81 11.74 0.12
C PHE A 112 16.17 10.58 -0.66
N HIS A 113 16.18 9.37 -0.12
CA HIS A 113 15.63 8.21 -0.84
C HIS A 113 14.12 8.08 -0.67
N CYS A 114 13.59 8.37 0.51
CA CYS A 114 12.14 8.36 0.75
C CYS A 114 11.40 9.44 -0.06
N THR A 115 11.97 10.62 -0.20
CA THR A 115 11.35 11.70 -0.98
C THR A 115 11.37 11.45 -2.49
N LYS A 116 12.37 10.74 -3.00
CA LYS A 116 12.50 10.47 -4.44
C LYS A 116 11.61 9.32 -4.93
N ILE A 117 11.20 8.41 -4.05
CA ILE A 117 10.34 7.27 -4.38
C ILE A 117 8.87 7.55 -4.04
N GLY A 118 8.56 8.69 -3.42
CA GLY A 118 7.20 9.05 -3.04
C GLY A 118 6.60 8.10 -1.97
N LEU A 119 7.45 7.39 -1.24
CA LEU A 119 7.07 6.60 -0.09
C LEU A 119 7.17 7.50 1.15
N THR A 120 6.07 8.15 1.49
CA THR A 120 5.89 8.69 2.84
C THR A 120 5.67 7.49 3.76
N CYS A 121 6.63 7.26 4.63
CA CYS A 121 6.47 6.36 5.77
C CYS A 121 5.41 6.88 6.74
#